data_5942b1dcd3e30547052d1cf44d0febbb
#
_entry.id   5942b1dcd3e30547052d1cf44d0febbb
#
_cell.length_a   1.000
_cell.length_b   1.000
_cell.length_c   1.000
_cell.angle_alpha   90.00
_cell.angle_beta   90.00
_cell.angle_gamma   90.00
#
_symmetry.space_group_name_H-M   'P 1'
#
loop_
_entity.id
_entity.type
_entity.pdbx_description
1 polymer ?
#
loop_
_entity_poly.entity_id
_entity_poly.type
_entity_poly.pdbx_seq_one_letter_code
_entity_poly.pdbx_strand_id
1 'polypeptide(L)'
;YFSFDDSGDEIEVIKVQSNEVKIRRRYLHSFMAASQMNLLLYFELTRHYNNNLTFACNEKNESTIYTIYSGKSYSKGYISFSRIMGKKIIKCESIDKCNSWPFESKKTYQEFIIGGDTDEPITFSCNPDKLANYFGANPEAPHYLTPVFFKKEVMQKYYNSSDYSITDGHLYRKGAWDLRFDNNSPNHISVFLGDLGRDLPEKEQIYWKSFNLIPDGRKISKTNFERSFLGRVSDAENPEHKFKNKFKSLQKYWSNRYKWDLFLPLSEKDEHFFNSLRSMLTKEQSEFDAQVLALTKVTIDSINVKSLRNHLKVTDASIKSIGLMESLLDRLHSPNTSTLVSLMRGIQSVRSTGVAHRKGTDYEKTMSKLNINHDDYQREFDQLLLGMVFLFEEIMRLDAEKGDEKTESTTDKQL
;
A
#
# COMPACT_ATOMS: atom_id res chain seq x y z
N TYR A 1 17.50 -16.86 8.74
CA TYR A 1 17.91 -15.45 8.77
C TYR A 1 17.46 -14.77 7.50
N PHE A 2 16.90 -13.58 7.63
CA PHE A 2 16.30 -12.83 6.55
C PHE A 2 16.93 -11.46 6.41
N SER A 3 16.84 -10.89 5.23
CA SER A 3 17.14 -9.50 4.89
C SER A 3 16.01 -8.95 4.03
N PHE A 4 15.99 -7.66 3.78
CA PHE A 4 15.05 -7.05 2.84
C PHE A 4 15.80 -6.56 1.61
N ASP A 5 15.19 -6.69 0.42
CA ASP A 5 15.71 -6.06 -0.78
C ASP A 5 15.27 -4.58 -0.87
N ASP A 6 15.75 -3.87 -1.91
CA ASP A 6 15.43 -2.45 -2.12
C ASP A 6 13.93 -2.20 -2.35
N SER A 7 13.18 -3.24 -2.72
CA SER A 7 11.71 -3.18 -2.87
C SER A 7 10.97 -3.43 -1.56
N GLY A 8 11.68 -3.84 -0.48
CA GLY A 8 11.12 -4.23 0.80
C GLY A 8 10.62 -5.68 0.84
N ASP A 9 11.00 -6.50 -0.15
CA ASP A 9 10.69 -7.93 -0.13
C ASP A 9 11.64 -8.68 0.81
N GLU A 10 11.06 -9.56 1.65
CA GLU A 10 11.83 -10.40 2.55
C GLU A 10 12.58 -11.47 1.77
N ILE A 11 13.88 -11.58 2.02
CA ILE A 11 14.77 -12.57 1.38
C ILE A 11 15.37 -13.46 2.45
N GLU A 12 15.13 -14.77 2.37
CA GLU A 12 15.85 -15.73 3.20
C GLU A 12 17.32 -15.79 2.76
N VAL A 13 18.21 -15.25 3.58
CA VAL A 13 19.66 -15.15 3.30
C VAL A 13 20.39 -16.41 3.76
N ILE A 14 20.06 -16.90 4.97
CA ILE A 14 20.66 -18.09 5.56
C ILE A 14 19.54 -19.00 6.05
N LYS A 15 19.53 -20.25 5.55
CA LYS A 15 18.66 -21.33 6.00
C LYS A 15 19.47 -22.35 6.76
N VAL A 16 19.12 -22.60 8.01
CA VAL A 16 19.75 -23.59 8.87
C VAL A 16 18.78 -24.74 9.06
N GLN A 17 19.23 -25.96 8.72
CA GLN A 17 18.51 -27.21 8.94
C GLN A 17 19.41 -28.17 9.75
N SER A 18 18.87 -29.28 10.24
CA SER A 18 19.61 -30.23 11.08
C SER A 18 20.90 -30.73 10.43
N ASN A 19 20.91 -30.89 9.12
CA ASN A 19 22.02 -31.51 8.38
C ASN A 19 22.68 -30.60 7.34
N GLU A 20 22.16 -29.40 7.14
CA GLU A 20 22.71 -28.47 6.16
C GLU A 20 22.52 -27.01 6.55
N VAL A 21 23.41 -26.15 6.06
CA VAL A 21 23.29 -24.70 6.10
C VAL A 21 23.39 -24.19 4.67
N LYS A 22 22.34 -23.48 4.21
CA LYS A 22 22.35 -22.82 2.91
C LYS A 22 22.50 -21.31 3.09
N ILE A 23 23.44 -20.73 2.38
CA ILE A 23 23.68 -19.28 2.39
C ILE A 23 23.58 -18.78 0.95
N ARG A 24 22.84 -17.68 0.75
CA ARG A 24 22.81 -17.04 -0.58
C ARG A 24 24.20 -16.50 -0.93
N ARG A 25 24.72 -16.95 -2.07
CA ARG A 25 26.08 -16.65 -2.53
C ARG A 25 26.41 -15.16 -2.54
N ARG A 26 25.49 -14.31 -3.04
CA ARG A 26 25.66 -12.86 -3.10
C ARG A 26 25.98 -12.28 -1.71
N TYR A 27 25.19 -12.61 -0.71
CA TYR A 27 25.36 -12.08 0.65
C TYR A 27 26.64 -12.59 1.31
N LEU A 28 27.00 -13.86 1.07
CA LEU A 28 28.26 -14.43 1.55
C LEU A 28 29.46 -13.67 0.96
N HIS A 29 29.47 -13.44 -0.35
CA HIS A 29 30.55 -12.70 -1.02
C HIS A 29 30.62 -11.24 -0.54
N SER A 30 29.49 -10.56 -0.38
CA SER A 30 29.45 -9.20 0.18
C SER A 30 30.01 -9.16 1.60
N PHE A 31 29.66 -10.11 2.46
CA PHE A 31 30.19 -10.21 3.81
C PHE A 31 31.72 -10.47 3.82
N MET A 32 32.19 -11.39 2.96
CA MET A 32 33.61 -11.68 2.83
C MET A 32 34.41 -10.46 2.35
N ALA A 33 33.86 -9.71 1.38
CA ALA A 33 34.45 -8.47 0.88
C ALA A 33 34.47 -7.38 1.96
N ALA A 34 33.38 -7.17 2.68
CA ALA A 34 33.30 -6.18 3.77
C ALA A 34 34.28 -6.48 4.91
N SER A 35 34.38 -7.74 5.31
CA SER A 35 35.26 -8.17 6.40
C SER A 35 36.69 -8.46 5.95
N GLN A 36 36.96 -8.42 4.64
CA GLN A 36 38.27 -8.79 4.05
C GLN A 36 38.78 -10.16 4.54
N MET A 37 37.85 -11.13 4.66
CA MET A 37 38.14 -12.47 5.13
C MET A 37 37.87 -13.52 4.05
N ASN A 38 38.79 -14.49 3.93
CA ASN A 38 38.59 -15.65 3.08
C ASN A 38 37.73 -16.70 3.79
N LEU A 39 36.92 -17.43 3.03
CA LEU A 39 36.17 -18.57 3.55
C LEU A 39 36.98 -19.86 3.35
N LEU A 40 37.27 -20.55 4.44
CA LEU A 40 37.85 -21.89 4.43
C LEU A 40 36.76 -22.93 4.62
N LEU A 41 36.52 -23.72 3.57
CA LEU A 41 35.68 -24.91 3.64
C LEU A 41 36.57 -26.10 4.01
N TYR A 42 36.26 -26.76 5.13
CA TYR A 42 36.91 -27.99 5.56
C TYR A 42 35.90 -29.11 5.51
N PHE A 43 36.35 -30.28 5.04
CA PHE A 43 35.56 -31.48 5.05
C PHE A 43 36.40 -32.69 5.50
N GLU A 44 35.74 -33.57 6.25
CA GLU A 44 36.31 -34.84 6.67
C GLU A 44 35.21 -35.90 6.68
N LEU A 45 35.47 -37.01 6.02
CA LEU A 45 34.62 -38.18 6.06
C LEU A 45 35.48 -39.41 6.37
N THR A 46 35.15 -40.12 7.46
CA THR A 46 35.82 -41.34 7.87
C THR A 46 34.80 -42.49 7.92
N ARG A 47 35.10 -43.60 7.30
CA ARG A 47 34.35 -44.84 7.39
C ARG A 47 35.22 -45.87 8.10
N HIS A 48 34.65 -46.56 9.09
CA HIS A 48 35.33 -47.57 9.88
C HIS A 48 34.82 -48.96 9.49
N TYR A 49 35.71 -49.95 9.51
CA TYR A 49 35.43 -51.34 9.11
C TYR A 49 35.94 -52.29 10.20
N ASN A 50 35.19 -53.39 10.39
CA ASN A 50 35.54 -54.47 11.35
C ASN A 50 36.36 -55.57 10.69
N ASN A 51 36.74 -55.41 9.43
CA ASN A 51 37.53 -56.36 8.63
C ASN A 51 38.73 -55.65 8.01
N ASN A 52 39.72 -56.39 7.60
CA ASN A 52 40.82 -55.87 6.81
C ASN A 52 40.33 -55.46 5.41
N LEU A 53 40.75 -54.30 4.97
CA LEU A 53 40.58 -53.88 3.60
C LEU A 53 41.64 -54.53 2.73
N THR A 54 41.30 -54.74 1.43
CA THR A 54 42.16 -55.45 0.48
C THR A 54 43.45 -54.72 0.13
N PHE A 55 43.53 -53.44 0.44
CA PHE A 55 44.69 -52.59 0.18
C PHE A 55 44.77 -51.44 1.16
N ALA A 56 45.93 -50.83 1.27
CA ALA A 56 46.13 -49.58 2.01
C ALA A 56 46.73 -48.54 1.07
N CYS A 57 46.30 -47.28 1.21
CA CYS A 57 46.88 -46.17 0.46
C CYS A 57 46.92 -44.90 1.29
N ASN A 58 47.80 -43.98 0.92
CA ASN A 58 47.83 -42.63 1.47
C ASN A 58 48.20 -41.67 0.34
N GLU A 59 47.16 -41.11 -0.26
CA GLU A 59 47.27 -40.18 -1.38
C GLU A 59 47.05 -38.75 -0.89
N LYS A 60 47.93 -37.83 -1.26
CA LYS A 60 47.87 -36.44 -0.90
C LYS A 60 48.09 -35.58 -2.13
N ASN A 61 47.17 -34.62 -2.32
CA ASN A 61 47.37 -33.52 -3.25
C ASN A 61 47.31 -32.16 -2.50
N GLU A 62 47.30 -31.05 -3.23
CA GLU A 62 47.31 -29.68 -2.63
C GLU A 62 46.16 -29.42 -1.67
N SER A 63 45.01 -30.01 -1.86
CA SER A 63 43.77 -29.73 -1.15
C SER A 63 43.13 -30.89 -0.42
N THR A 64 43.56 -32.13 -0.73
CA THR A 64 42.88 -33.35 -0.28
C THR A 64 43.89 -34.41 0.16
N ILE A 65 43.61 -35.11 1.26
CA ILE A 65 44.31 -36.28 1.72
C ILE A 65 43.32 -37.43 1.74
N TYR A 66 43.66 -38.52 1.06
CA TYR A 66 42.87 -39.76 1.05
C TYR A 66 43.72 -40.89 1.64
N THR A 67 43.20 -41.48 2.72
CA THR A 67 43.91 -42.56 3.43
C THR A 67 43.01 -43.80 3.53
N ILE A 68 43.54 -44.95 3.18
CA ILE A 68 42.98 -46.22 3.55
C ILE A 68 44.00 -46.93 4.44
N TYR A 69 43.57 -47.24 5.64
CA TYR A 69 44.36 -47.97 6.60
C TYR A 69 43.75 -49.35 6.78
N SER A 70 44.63 -50.40 6.74
CA SER A 70 44.23 -51.74 7.03
C SER A 70 45.30 -52.38 7.93
N GLY A 71 44.89 -52.95 9.04
CA GLY A 71 45.83 -53.45 10.01
C GLY A 71 45.22 -54.06 11.27
N LYS A 72 46.01 -54.28 12.30
CA LYS A 72 45.49 -54.70 13.61
C LYS A 72 44.66 -53.61 14.26
N SER A 73 43.70 -53.99 15.13
CA SER A 73 42.75 -53.08 15.78
C SER A 73 43.39 -51.74 16.17
N TYR A 74 42.84 -50.64 15.66
CA TYR A 74 43.34 -49.30 15.98
C TYR A 74 42.45 -48.52 16.97
N SER A 75 41.14 -48.84 17.10
CA SER A 75 40.23 -48.24 18.04
C SER A 75 38.90 -48.98 18.13
N LYS A 76 38.36 -49.20 19.36
CA LYS A 76 36.99 -49.66 19.67
C LYS A 76 36.48 -50.83 18.81
N GLY A 77 37.36 -51.80 18.46
CA GLY A 77 37.01 -53.00 17.71
C GLY A 77 37.02 -52.82 16.17
N TYR A 78 37.37 -51.65 15.66
CA TYR A 78 37.61 -51.45 14.22
C TYR A 78 39.02 -51.82 13.85
N ILE A 79 39.14 -52.48 12.68
CA ILE A 79 40.43 -53.02 12.16
C ILE A 79 40.99 -52.09 11.10
N SER A 80 40.12 -51.47 10.33
CA SER A 80 40.50 -50.62 9.20
C SER A 80 39.59 -49.40 9.07
N PHE A 81 40.05 -48.41 8.36
CA PHE A 81 39.26 -47.24 7.98
C PHE A 81 39.63 -46.70 6.61
N SER A 82 38.67 -46.03 5.96
CA SER A 82 38.95 -45.10 4.86
C SER A 82 38.59 -43.68 5.31
N ARG A 83 39.49 -42.74 5.05
CA ARG A 83 39.30 -41.33 5.39
C ARG A 83 39.60 -40.46 4.16
N ILE A 84 38.71 -39.55 3.88
CA ILE A 84 38.99 -38.43 3.00
C ILE A 84 38.85 -37.15 3.80
N MET A 85 39.84 -36.28 3.73
CA MET A 85 39.80 -34.96 4.35
C MET A 85 40.40 -33.94 3.39
N GLY A 86 39.90 -32.70 3.50
CA GLY A 86 40.41 -31.68 2.62
C GLY A 86 39.90 -30.31 3.02
N LYS A 87 40.43 -29.30 2.34
CA LYS A 87 40.05 -27.91 2.52
C LYS A 87 40.07 -27.18 1.19
N LYS A 88 39.13 -26.22 1.06
CA LYS A 88 39.03 -25.30 -0.07
C LYS A 88 38.95 -23.89 0.43
N ILE A 89 39.80 -23.03 -0.08
CA ILE A 89 39.78 -21.61 0.23
C ILE A 89 39.01 -20.90 -0.89
N ILE A 90 37.99 -20.15 -0.50
CA ILE A 90 37.31 -19.18 -1.35
C ILE A 90 37.84 -17.81 -0.95
N LYS A 91 38.55 -17.15 -1.87
CA LYS A 91 39.14 -15.84 -1.65
C LYS A 91 38.04 -14.77 -1.60
N CYS A 92 38.18 -13.79 -0.71
CA CYS A 92 37.33 -12.60 -0.70
C CYS A 92 37.63 -11.74 -1.93
N GLU A 93 36.62 -11.01 -2.35
CA GLU A 93 36.78 -9.94 -3.34
C GLU A 93 37.28 -8.66 -2.66
N SER A 94 37.67 -7.66 -3.45
CA SER A 94 38.05 -6.35 -2.93
C SER A 94 36.88 -5.66 -2.21
N ILE A 95 37.20 -4.75 -1.28
CA ILE A 95 36.21 -4.10 -0.43
C ILE A 95 35.14 -3.32 -1.21
N ASP A 96 35.46 -2.80 -2.40
CA ASP A 96 34.52 -2.14 -3.29
C ASP A 96 33.37 -3.04 -3.80
N LYS A 97 33.50 -4.37 -3.62
CA LYS A 97 32.48 -5.36 -3.96
C LYS A 97 31.57 -5.74 -2.76
N CYS A 98 31.72 -5.09 -1.62
CA CYS A 98 30.94 -5.41 -0.43
C CYS A 98 29.47 -4.99 -0.53
N ASN A 99 29.10 -4.13 -1.48
CA ASN A 99 27.74 -3.62 -1.70
C ASN A 99 27.15 -2.96 -0.44
N SER A 100 27.99 -2.30 0.34
CA SER A 100 27.64 -1.53 1.56
C SER A 100 28.29 -0.14 1.46
N TRP A 101 27.69 0.85 2.14
CA TRP A 101 28.24 2.21 2.14
C TRP A 101 29.74 2.21 2.45
N PRO A 102 30.60 2.96 1.70
CA PRO A 102 30.28 3.82 0.56
C PRO A 102 30.31 3.11 -0.82
N PHE A 103 30.37 1.78 -0.86
CA PHE A 103 30.52 0.94 -2.06
C PHE A 103 29.19 0.30 -2.51
N GLU A 104 28.10 1.03 -2.39
CA GLU A 104 26.79 0.55 -2.84
C GLU A 104 26.75 0.39 -4.36
N SER A 105 25.96 -0.57 -4.84
CA SER A 105 25.71 -0.72 -6.28
C SER A 105 25.04 0.54 -6.81
N LYS A 106 25.52 1.04 -7.98
CA LYS A 106 24.91 2.19 -8.62
C LYS A 106 23.45 1.88 -8.94
N LYS A 107 22.55 2.77 -8.53
CA LYS A 107 21.13 2.70 -8.89
C LYS A 107 20.99 2.81 -10.40
N THR A 108 20.12 2.00 -10.97
CA THR A 108 19.65 2.16 -12.35
C THR A 108 18.39 3.00 -12.36
N TYR A 109 18.21 3.79 -13.41
CA TYR A 109 17.13 4.76 -13.52
C TYR A 109 16.41 4.55 -14.84
N GLN A 110 15.09 4.53 -14.81
CA GLN A 110 14.25 4.44 -15.97
C GLN A 110 14.05 5.82 -16.63
N GLU A 111 13.71 5.80 -17.90
CA GLU A 111 13.27 6.98 -18.63
C GLU A 111 11.76 7.03 -18.70
N PHE A 112 11.19 8.22 -18.54
CA PHE A 112 9.76 8.47 -18.58
C PHE A 112 9.43 9.51 -19.66
N ILE A 113 8.23 9.41 -20.22
CA ILE A 113 7.70 10.38 -21.18
C ILE A 113 7.40 11.67 -20.41
N ILE A 114 7.98 12.77 -20.85
CA ILE A 114 7.84 14.11 -20.26
C ILE A 114 7.27 15.14 -21.23
N GLY A 115 7.13 14.77 -22.51
CA GLY A 115 6.69 15.68 -23.56
C GLY A 115 6.44 14.94 -24.86
N GLY A 116 6.29 15.72 -25.95
CA GLY A 116 6.02 15.19 -27.28
C GLY A 116 4.57 14.80 -27.50
N ASP A 117 4.33 14.02 -28.55
CA ASP A 117 3.05 13.47 -28.90
C ASP A 117 3.11 11.93 -29.04
N THR A 118 2.05 11.32 -29.58
CA THR A 118 1.96 9.85 -29.70
C THR A 118 3.00 9.28 -30.65
N ASP A 119 3.37 10.02 -31.69
CA ASP A 119 4.28 9.56 -32.72
C ASP A 119 5.75 9.83 -32.34
N GLU A 120 6.00 10.93 -31.64
CA GLU A 120 7.35 11.32 -31.19
C GLU A 120 7.37 11.71 -29.70
N PRO A 121 7.29 10.72 -28.78
CA PRO A 121 7.34 10.99 -27.35
C PRO A 121 8.75 11.43 -26.93
N ILE A 122 8.83 12.51 -26.16
CA ILE A 122 10.08 12.99 -25.54
C ILE A 122 10.24 12.31 -24.20
N THR A 123 11.32 11.53 -24.03
CA THR A 123 11.64 10.85 -22.78
C THR A 123 12.88 11.44 -22.11
N PHE A 124 12.95 11.32 -20.80
CA PHE A 124 14.14 11.67 -20.03
C PHE A 124 14.31 10.76 -18.81
N SER A 125 15.57 10.59 -18.39
CA SER A 125 15.91 9.79 -17.20
C SER A 125 15.38 10.42 -15.91
N CYS A 126 14.80 9.60 -15.04
CA CYS A 126 14.42 10.06 -13.70
C CYS A 126 15.60 10.18 -12.71
N ASN A 127 16.86 9.99 -13.16
CA ASN A 127 18.03 10.16 -12.32
C ASN A 127 18.13 11.58 -11.78
N PRO A 128 18.00 11.82 -10.44
CA PRO A 128 18.04 13.16 -9.87
C PRO A 128 19.33 13.93 -10.19
N ASP A 129 20.46 13.22 -10.33
CA ASP A 129 21.76 13.82 -10.61
C ASP A 129 21.88 14.38 -12.05
N LYS A 130 20.96 13.99 -12.95
CA LYS A 130 20.91 14.47 -14.33
C LYS A 130 19.87 15.56 -14.56
N LEU A 131 19.07 15.90 -13.56
CA LEU A 131 17.98 16.87 -13.67
C LEU A 131 18.43 18.28 -13.27
N ALA A 132 17.81 19.28 -13.89
CA ALA A 132 17.92 20.65 -13.42
C ALA A 132 17.25 20.83 -12.07
N ASN A 133 17.80 21.67 -11.22
CA ASN A 133 17.25 21.99 -9.91
C ASN A 133 17.40 23.48 -9.57
N TYR A 134 16.79 23.90 -8.46
CA TYR A 134 16.85 25.30 -7.99
C TYR A 134 18.25 25.76 -7.56
N PHE A 135 19.22 24.85 -7.43
CA PHE A 135 20.61 25.17 -7.07
C PHE A 135 21.51 25.32 -8.28
N GLY A 136 20.94 25.29 -9.52
CA GLY A 136 21.66 25.52 -10.77
C GLY A 136 22.39 24.31 -11.36
N ALA A 137 22.10 23.10 -10.87
CA ALA A 137 22.59 21.88 -11.51
C ALA A 137 21.92 21.66 -12.87
N ASN A 138 22.66 21.18 -13.88
CA ASN A 138 22.19 20.77 -15.21
C ASN A 138 21.17 21.73 -15.87
N PRO A 139 21.48 22.99 -16.07
CA PRO A 139 20.50 24.03 -16.46
C PRO A 139 19.78 23.76 -17.79
N GLU A 140 20.37 22.97 -18.69
CA GLU A 140 19.79 22.58 -19.98
C GLU A 140 18.91 21.31 -19.90
N ALA A 141 18.89 20.63 -18.76
CA ALA A 141 18.09 19.42 -18.56
C ALA A 141 16.66 19.75 -18.10
N PRO A 142 15.69 18.81 -18.23
CA PRO A 142 14.40 18.95 -17.60
C PRO A 142 14.53 19.15 -16.09
N HIS A 143 13.66 19.98 -15.53
CA HIS A 143 13.69 20.29 -14.10
C HIS A 143 13.26 19.08 -13.26
N TYR A 144 13.80 18.96 -12.05
CA TYR A 144 13.43 17.93 -11.06
C TYR A 144 11.90 17.81 -10.85
N LEU A 145 11.20 18.96 -10.80
CA LEU A 145 9.76 19.06 -10.65
C LEU A 145 8.97 18.96 -11.97
N THR A 146 9.56 18.40 -13.04
CA THR A 146 8.81 18.12 -14.27
C THR A 146 7.74 17.06 -13.96
N PRO A 147 6.44 17.34 -14.18
CA PRO A 147 5.39 16.38 -13.90
C PRO A 147 5.38 15.27 -14.94
N VAL A 148 5.30 14.04 -14.48
CA VAL A 148 5.11 12.83 -15.29
C VAL A 148 3.73 12.28 -14.99
N PHE A 149 2.97 11.93 -16.02
CA PHE A 149 1.56 11.52 -15.91
C PHE A 149 1.40 10.02 -16.10
N PHE A 150 0.47 9.43 -15.36
CA PHE A 150 0.22 7.99 -15.36
C PHE A 150 -1.28 7.69 -15.40
N LYS A 151 -1.63 6.55 -16.00
CA LYS A 151 -2.98 5.99 -15.88
C LYS A 151 -3.29 5.69 -14.42
N LYS A 152 -4.54 5.90 -13.99
CA LYS A 152 -4.98 5.62 -12.59
C LYS A 152 -4.80 4.15 -12.21
N GLU A 153 -4.84 3.24 -13.18
CA GLU A 153 -4.66 1.81 -13.00
C GLU A 153 -3.29 1.43 -12.42
N VAL A 154 -2.30 2.32 -12.48
CA VAL A 154 -1.01 2.14 -11.79
C VAL A 154 -1.20 1.89 -10.29
N MET A 155 -2.27 2.43 -9.69
CA MET A 155 -2.58 2.29 -8.29
C MET A 155 -3.19 0.92 -7.91
N GLN A 156 -3.64 0.14 -8.88
CA GLN A 156 -4.35 -1.13 -8.64
C GLN A 156 -3.51 -2.14 -7.82
N LYS A 157 -2.24 -2.26 -8.15
CA LYS A 157 -1.28 -3.10 -7.42
C LYS A 157 -1.25 -2.76 -5.92
N TYR A 158 -1.22 -1.48 -5.61
CA TYR A 158 -1.03 -0.96 -4.26
C TYR A 158 -2.30 -1.04 -3.41
N TYR A 159 -3.47 -0.83 -4.01
CA TYR A 159 -4.75 -1.04 -3.31
C TYR A 159 -5.06 -2.51 -3.01
N ASN A 160 -4.50 -3.43 -3.80
CA ASN A 160 -4.75 -4.87 -3.67
C ASN A 160 -3.78 -5.58 -2.70
N SER A 161 -2.86 -4.85 -2.06
CA SER A 161 -1.89 -5.43 -1.13
C SER A 161 -1.83 -4.64 0.18
N SER A 162 -1.85 -5.36 1.31
CA SER A 162 -1.70 -4.80 2.66
C SER A 162 -0.29 -4.28 2.96
N ASP A 163 0.71 -4.57 2.09
CA ASP A 163 2.08 -4.11 2.24
C ASP A 163 2.22 -2.61 1.98
N TYR A 164 1.23 -2.03 1.32
CA TYR A 164 1.24 -0.63 0.92
C TYR A 164 0.19 0.18 1.67
N SER A 165 0.45 1.45 1.82
CA SER A 165 -0.50 2.40 2.35
C SER A 165 -0.58 3.62 1.42
N ILE A 166 -1.82 4.01 1.09
CA ILE A 166 -2.12 5.11 0.19
C ILE A 166 -2.88 6.17 0.97
N THR A 167 -2.39 7.39 0.91
CA THR A 167 -3.04 8.56 1.49
C THR A 167 -3.16 9.67 0.44
N ASP A 168 -3.69 10.80 0.84
CA ASP A 168 -3.71 11.99 0.00
C ASP A 168 -2.28 12.50 -0.23
N GLY A 169 -1.74 12.22 -1.40
CA GLY A 169 -0.41 12.65 -1.85
C GLY A 169 0.76 11.74 -1.47
N HIS A 170 0.53 10.59 -0.82
CA HIS A 170 1.59 9.67 -0.45
C HIS A 170 1.23 8.21 -0.71
N LEU A 171 2.16 7.50 -1.32
CA LEU A 171 2.17 6.04 -1.46
C LEU A 171 3.43 5.51 -0.80
N TYR A 172 3.29 4.65 0.20
CA TYR A 172 4.46 4.08 0.86
C TYR A 172 4.33 2.58 1.11
N ARG A 173 5.46 1.93 1.07
CA ARG A 173 5.65 0.58 1.53
C ARG A 173 6.35 0.61 2.88
N LYS A 174 5.72 0.05 3.89
CA LYS A 174 6.21 0.11 5.26
C LYS A 174 7.64 -0.43 5.36
N GLY A 175 8.55 0.41 5.88
CA GLY A 175 9.96 0.06 6.11
C GLY A 175 10.84 0.00 4.85
N ALA A 176 10.34 0.40 3.67
CA ALA A 176 11.10 0.31 2.43
C ALA A 176 11.23 1.64 1.69
N TRP A 177 10.12 2.23 1.22
CA TRP A 177 10.14 3.45 0.41
C TRP A 177 8.84 4.25 0.55
N ASP A 178 8.91 5.54 0.26
CA ASP A 178 7.81 6.51 0.28
C ASP A 178 7.86 7.36 -0.98
N LEU A 179 6.78 7.36 -1.76
CA LEU A 179 6.63 8.17 -2.95
C LEU A 179 5.61 9.28 -2.71
N ARG A 180 6.02 10.52 -2.90
CA ARG A 180 5.09 11.64 -3.05
C ARG A 180 4.50 11.66 -4.43
N PHE A 181 3.20 11.83 -4.55
CA PHE A 181 2.51 11.84 -5.82
C PHE A 181 1.22 12.65 -5.74
N ASP A 182 0.66 12.99 -6.89
CA ASP A 182 -0.61 13.68 -6.99
C ASP A 182 -1.71 12.71 -7.40
N ASN A 183 -2.58 12.37 -6.49
CA ASN A 183 -3.77 11.55 -6.68
C ASN A 183 -5.08 12.34 -6.57
N ASN A 184 -5.02 13.66 -6.70
CA ASN A 184 -6.19 14.53 -6.63
C ASN A 184 -6.78 14.86 -8.02
N SER A 185 -6.11 14.48 -9.12
CA SER A 185 -6.69 14.60 -10.46
C SER A 185 -7.73 13.49 -10.70
N PRO A 186 -8.89 13.80 -11.31
CA PRO A 186 -9.91 12.80 -11.60
C PRO A 186 -9.51 11.78 -12.68
N ASN A 187 -8.60 12.14 -13.60
CA ASN A 187 -8.34 11.37 -14.81
C ASN A 187 -6.94 10.73 -14.88
N HIS A 188 -6.02 11.11 -14.02
CA HIS A 188 -4.65 10.61 -14.04
C HIS A 188 -3.98 10.77 -12.67
N ILE A 189 -2.85 10.10 -12.51
CA ILE A 189 -1.90 10.29 -11.42
C ILE A 189 -0.74 11.10 -11.98
N SER A 190 -0.13 11.98 -11.17
CA SER A 190 1.13 12.61 -11.54
C SER A 190 2.18 12.51 -10.44
N VAL A 191 3.44 12.41 -10.87
CA VAL A 191 4.62 12.36 -10.00
C VAL A 191 5.68 13.25 -10.60
N PHE A 192 6.48 13.93 -9.79
CA PHE A 192 7.62 14.68 -10.30
C PHE A 192 8.74 13.72 -10.72
N LEU A 193 9.37 14.02 -11.86
CA LEU A 193 10.38 13.17 -12.48
C LEU A 193 11.52 12.80 -11.52
N GLY A 194 11.99 13.77 -10.73
CA GLY A 194 13.03 13.55 -9.74
C GLY A 194 12.59 12.66 -8.57
N ASP A 195 11.33 12.75 -8.15
CA ASP A 195 10.80 11.90 -7.07
C ASP A 195 10.70 10.44 -7.50
N LEU A 196 10.35 10.14 -8.77
CA LEU A 196 10.39 8.77 -9.31
C LEU A 196 11.76 8.13 -9.16
N GLY A 197 12.84 8.88 -9.44
CA GLY A 197 14.20 8.36 -9.33
C GLY A 197 14.72 8.30 -7.89
N ARG A 198 14.39 9.29 -7.07
CA ARG A 198 14.84 9.35 -5.68
C ARG A 198 14.17 8.27 -4.83
N ASP A 199 12.84 8.13 -4.96
CA ASP A 199 12.00 7.44 -3.99
C ASP A 199 11.66 6.00 -4.41
N LEU A 200 11.56 5.73 -5.72
CA LEU A 200 11.20 4.39 -6.19
C LEU A 200 12.42 3.51 -6.46
N PRO A 201 12.39 2.25 -6.00
CA PRO A 201 13.33 1.23 -6.44
C PRO A 201 13.12 0.90 -7.93
N GLU A 202 14.14 0.35 -8.58
CA GLU A 202 14.13 0.07 -10.03
C GLU A 202 12.92 -0.74 -10.49
N LYS A 203 12.54 -1.78 -9.75
CA LYS A 203 11.36 -2.60 -10.07
C LYS A 203 10.06 -1.78 -10.11
N GLU A 204 9.92 -0.83 -9.19
CA GLU A 204 8.76 0.05 -9.16
C GLU A 204 8.80 1.06 -10.32
N GLN A 205 9.98 1.63 -10.63
CA GLN A 205 10.14 2.51 -11.79
C GLN A 205 9.72 1.80 -13.09
N ILE A 206 10.10 0.53 -13.29
CA ILE A 206 9.70 -0.28 -14.45
C ILE A 206 8.18 -0.49 -14.47
N TYR A 207 7.58 -0.77 -13.31
CA TYR A 207 6.13 -0.93 -13.20
C TYR A 207 5.40 0.37 -13.56
N TRP A 208 5.79 1.51 -12.97
CA TRP A 208 5.20 2.81 -13.25
C TRP A 208 5.35 3.21 -14.72
N LYS A 209 6.49 2.91 -15.33
CA LYS A 209 6.75 3.18 -16.75
C LYS A 209 5.69 2.55 -17.67
N SER A 210 5.17 1.39 -17.34
CA SER A 210 4.14 0.72 -18.15
C SER A 210 2.79 1.46 -18.17
N PHE A 211 2.56 2.40 -17.26
CA PHE A 211 1.36 3.24 -17.17
C PHE A 211 1.60 4.69 -17.55
N ASN A 212 2.80 5.03 -18.03
CA ASN A 212 3.16 6.41 -18.36
C ASN A 212 2.32 6.94 -19.52
N LEU A 213 1.89 8.17 -19.39
CA LEU A 213 1.07 8.90 -20.37
C LEU A 213 1.86 10.06 -20.95
N ILE A 214 1.55 10.41 -22.19
CA ILE A 214 1.97 11.66 -22.81
C ILE A 214 1.29 12.82 -22.08
N PRO A 215 1.95 13.96 -21.87
CA PRO A 215 1.35 15.10 -21.16
C PRO A 215 0.06 15.62 -21.78
N ASP A 216 -0.02 15.80 -23.10
CA ASP A 216 -1.24 16.12 -23.87
C ASP A 216 -2.18 17.11 -23.15
N GLY A 217 -1.65 18.24 -22.72
CA GLY A 217 -2.38 19.27 -21.97
C GLY A 217 -2.78 18.89 -20.52
N ARG A 218 -2.38 17.73 -20.00
CA ARG A 218 -2.60 17.34 -18.61
C ARG A 218 -1.85 18.28 -17.69
N LYS A 219 -2.45 18.55 -16.53
CA LYS A 219 -1.88 19.40 -15.48
C LYS A 219 -1.93 18.68 -14.15
N ILE A 220 -1.03 19.07 -13.25
CA ILE A 220 -1.12 18.69 -11.84
C ILE A 220 -2.41 19.27 -11.24
N SER A 221 -2.94 18.63 -10.20
CA SER A 221 -4.13 19.13 -9.50
C SER A 221 -3.87 20.48 -8.84
N LYS A 222 -4.93 21.23 -8.57
CA LYS A 222 -4.84 22.48 -7.80
C LYS A 222 -4.26 22.21 -6.41
N THR A 223 -4.71 21.14 -5.75
CA THR A 223 -4.19 20.70 -4.45
C THR A 223 -2.69 20.49 -4.48
N ASN A 224 -2.17 19.75 -5.47
CA ASN A 224 -0.72 19.54 -5.60
C ASN A 224 0.02 20.83 -5.90
N PHE A 225 -0.51 21.68 -6.78
CA PHE A 225 0.10 23.00 -7.07
C PHE A 225 0.21 23.86 -5.82
N GLU A 226 -0.88 23.99 -5.04
CA GLU A 226 -0.90 24.78 -3.80
C GLU A 226 0.10 24.26 -2.77
N ARG A 227 0.18 22.94 -2.59
CA ARG A 227 1.10 22.30 -1.63
C ARG A 227 2.55 22.37 -2.06
N SER A 228 2.84 22.04 -3.33
CA SER A 228 4.22 21.89 -3.81
C SER A 228 4.88 23.20 -4.21
N PHE A 229 4.12 24.18 -4.70
CA PHE A 229 4.67 25.44 -5.20
C PHE A 229 4.33 26.66 -4.35
N LEU A 230 3.17 26.66 -3.69
CA LEU A 230 2.75 27.79 -2.85
C LEU A 230 2.97 27.55 -1.36
N GLY A 231 3.35 26.34 -0.95
CA GLY A 231 3.54 25.97 0.45
C GLY A 231 2.26 26.08 1.31
N ARG A 232 1.08 26.00 0.68
CA ARG A 232 -0.22 26.15 1.35
C ARG A 232 -0.77 24.80 1.78
N VAL A 233 -1.44 24.80 2.95
CA VAL A 233 -2.30 23.67 3.32
C VAL A 233 -3.55 23.73 2.46
N SER A 234 -3.82 22.67 1.72
CA SER A 234 -5.00 22.55 0.86
C SER A 234 -5.67 21.21 1.11
N ASP A 235 -7.01 21.23 1.17
CA ASP A 235 -7.81 20.02 1.34
C ASP A 235 -7.75 19.14 0.06
N ALA A 236 -8.00 17.86 0.26
CA ALA A 236 -8.10 16.92 -0.85
C ALA A 236 -9.24 17.31 -1.82
N GLU A 237 -9.01 17.19 -3.10
CA GLU A 237 -10.05 17.32 -4.13
C GLU A 237 -10.69 15.97 -4.47
N ASN A 238 -9.91 14.89 -4.38
CA ASN A 238 -10.38 13.55 -4.68
C ASN A 238 -11.50 13.11 -3.72
N PRO A 239 -12.64 12.60 -4.24
CA PRO A 239 -13.78 12.15 -3.43
C PRO A 239 -13.43 11.08 -2.39
N GLU A 240 -12.53 10.15 -2.71
CA GLU A 240 -12.03 9.14 -1.78
C GLU A 240 -11.40 9.78 -0.53
N HIS A 241 -10.50 10.72 -0.73
CA HIS A 241 -9.77 11.34 0.37
C HIS A 241 -10.68 12.28 1.17
N LYS A 242 -11.59 13.00 0.49
CA LYS A 242 -12.64 13.78 1.18
C LYS A 242 -13.47 12.88 2.08
N PHE A 243 -13.94 11.75 1.55
CA PHE A 243 -14.73 10.78 2.30
C PHE A 243 -13.97 10.27 3.52
N LYS A 244 -12.77 9.73 3.33
CA LYS A 244 -11.96 9.15 4.42
C LYS A 244 -11.64 10.19 5.51
N ASN A 245 -11.32 11.42 5.11
CA ASN A 245 -11.02 12.50 6.05
C ASN A 245 -12.27 12.93 6.83
N LYS A 246 -13.40 13.15 6.16
CA LYS A 246 -14.65 13.57 6.81
C LYS A 246 -15.25 12.47 7.68
N PHE A 247 -15.17 11.21 7.26
CA PHE A 247 -15.57 10.06 8.08
C PHE A 247 -14.79 10.02 9.40
N LYS A 248 -13.46 10.12 9.34
CA LYS A 248 -12.60 10.17 10.54
C LYS A 248 -12.90 11.38 11.41
N SER A 249 -13.17 12.54 10.81
CA SER A 249 -13.52 13.77 11.52
C SER A 249 -14.85 13.63 12.26
N LEU A 250 -15.88 13.08 11.60
CA LEU A 250 -17.17 12.80 12.24
C LEU A 250 -17.03 11.80 13.38
N GLN A 251 -16.30 10.71 13.19
CA GLN A 251 -16.06 9.71 14.24
C GLN A 251 -15.42 10.35 15.47
N LYS A 252 -14.34 11.13 15.28
CA LYS A 252 -13.66 11.84 16.36
C LYS A 252 -14.57 12.87 17.04
N TYR A 253 -15.29 13.68 16.25
CA TYR A 253 -16.22 14.67 16.75
C TYR A 253 -17.30 14.03 17.63
N TRP A 254 -17.95 12.99 17.10
CA TRP A 254 -19.08 12.33 17.76
C TRP A 254 -18.66 11.61 19.04
N SER A 255 -17.57 10.83 18.98
CA SER A 255 -17.04 10.11 20.14
C SER A 255 -16.57 11.07 21.24
N ASN A 256 -15.95 12.21 20.90
CA ASN A 256 -15.57 13.22 21.88
C ASN A 256 -16.79 13.85 22.56
N ARG A 257 -17.87 14.11 21.82
CA ARG A 257 -19.07 14.79 22.31
C ARG A 257 -19.98 13.86 23.11
N TYR A 258 -20.23 12.67 22.59
CA TYR A 258 -21.24 11.75 23.13
C TYR A 258 -20.66 10.55 23.89
N LYS A 259 -19.34 10.31 23.82
CA LYS A 259 -18.63 9.19 24.46
C LYS A 259 -19.03 7.82 23.91
N TRP A 260 -19.49 7.77 22.68
CA TRP A 260 -19.76 6.53 21.91
C TRP A 260 -19.63 6.82 20.40
N ASP A 261 -19.36 5.79 19.61
CA ASP A 261 -19.12 5.91 18.18
C ASP A 261 -20.42 5.80 17.38
N LEU A 262 -20.68 6.78 16.49
CA LEU A 262 -21.87 6.79 15.62
C LEU A 262 -21.83 5.62 14.62
N PHE A 263 -20.65 5.37 14.06
CA PHE A 263 -20.36 4.19 13.27
C PHE A 263 -19.42 3.30 14.05
N LEU A 264 -19.77 2.03 14.25
CA LEU A 264 -18.93 1.06 14.94
C LEU A 264 -17.62 0.83 14.18
N PRO A 265 -16.50 0.64 14.86
CA PRO A 265 -15.26 0.25 14.20
C PRO A 265 -15.45 -1.08 13.48
N LEU A 266 -14.84 -1.21 12.32
CA LEU A 266 -14.82 -2.47 11.58
C LEU A 266 -14.01 -3.52 12.37
N SER A 267 -14.44 -4.79 12.27
CA SER A 267 -13.63 -5.90 12.82
C SER A 267 -12.33 -6.04 12.03
N GLU A 268 -11.30 -6.66 12.62
CA GLU A 268 -10.04 -6.96 11.92
C GLU A 268 -10.26 -7.65 10.57
N LYS A 269 -11.29 -8.50 10.47
CA LYS A 269 -11.65 -9.21 9.24
C LYS A 269 -12.27 -8.30 8.18
N ASP A 270 -12.85 -7.18 8.58
CA ASP A 270 -13.58 -6.24 7.72
C ASP A 270 -12.78 -4.94 7.46
N GLU A 271 -11.65 -4.70 8.14
CA GLU A 271 -10.82 -3.49 7.95
C GLU A 271 -10.42 -3.26 6.48
N HIS A 272 -10.28 -4.34 5.72
CA HIS A 272 -9.97 -4.27 4.31
C HIS A 272 -11.00 -3.45 3.51
N PHE A 273 -12.28 -3.39 3.93
CA PHE A 273 -13.29 -2.58 3.26
C PHE A 273 -13.00 -1.08 3.36
N PHE A 274 -12.53 -0.59 4.51
CA PHE A 274 -12.14 0.82 4.63
C PHE A 274 -10.85 1.12 3.84
N ASN A 275 -9.90 0.21 3.89
CA ASN A 275 -8.61 0.37 3.22
C ASN A 275 -8.73 0.32 1.69
N SER A 276 -9.60 -0.56 1.17
CA SER A 276 -9.85 -0.72 -0.28
C SER A 276 -10.87 0.26 -0.84
N LEU A 277 -11.65 0.96 0.00
CA LEU A 277 -12.62 1.96 -0.44
C LEU A 277 -11.89 3.13 -1.11
N ARG A 278 -12.21 3.38 -2.37
CA ARG A 278 -11.55 4.39 -3.20
C ARG A 278 -12.41 4.84 -4.38
N SER A 279 -12.06 5.96 -4.99
CA SER A 279 -12.53 6.27 -6.35
C SER A 279 -12.15 5.14 -7.30
N MET A 280 -13.04 4.81 -8.23
CA MET A 280 -12.80 3.69 -9.13
C MET A 280 -11.60 3.94 -10.05
N LEU A 281 -10.79 2.92 -10.27
CA LEU A 281 -9.64 2.95 -11.18
C LEU A 281 -10.03 2.58 -12.61
N THR A 282 -11.01 1.72 -12.77
CA THR A 282 -11.51 1.21 -14.05
C THR A 282 -12.97 1.64 -14.28
N LYS A 283 -13.50 1.42 -15.48
CA LYS A 283 -14.91 1.63 -15.80
C LYS A 283 -15.77 0.38 -15.61
N GLU A 284 -15.19 -0.67 -15.05
CA GLU A 284 -15.82 -1.98 -14.95
C GLU A 284 -16.91 -1.99 -13.87
N GLN A 285 -18.06 -2.55 -14.22
CA GLN A 285 -19.18 -2.74 -13.30
C GLN A 285 -18.80 -3.57 -12.07
N SER A 286 -17.90 -4.53 -12.23
CA SER A 286 -17.41 -5.36 -11.12
C SER A 286 -16.69 -4.56 -10.06
N GLU A 287 -15.92 -3.53 -10.45
CA GLU A 287 -15.29 -2.61 -9.52
C GLU A 287 -16.33 -1.73 -8.82
N PHE A 288 -17.33 -1.21 -9.56
CA PHE A 288 -18.44 -0.46 -8.99
C PHE A 288 -19.16 -1.26 -7.89
N ASP A 289 -19.51 -2.50 -8.17
CA ASP A 289 -20.18 -3.39 -7.21
C ASP A 289 -19.32 -3.60 -5.95
N ALA A 290 -18.02 -3.84 -6.13
CA ALA A 290 -17.08 -4.03 -5.01
C ALA A 290 -16.96 -2.75 -4.15
N GLN A 291 -16.90 -1.58 -4.77
CA GLN A 291 -16.77 -0.31 -4.08
C GLN A 291 -18.09 0.08 -3.37
N VAL A 292 -19.27 -0.21 -3.96
CA VAL A 292 -20.57 -0.02 -3.28
C VAL A 292 -20.70 -0.94 -2.07
N LEU A 293 -20.22 -2.19 -2.17
CA LEU A 293 -20.18 -3.10 -1.02
C LEU A 293 -19.30 -2.53 0.11
N ALA A 294 -18.09 -2.07 -0.23
CA ALA A 294 -17.17 -1.48 0.73
C ALA A 294 -17.77 -0.24 1.39
N LEU A 295 -18.37 0.67 0.60
CA LEU A 295 -19.05 1.86 1.10
C LEU A 295 -20.19 1.49 2.07
N THR A 296 -21.02 0.50 1.72
CA THR A 296 -22.12 0.04 2.58
C THR A 296 -21.60 -0.51 3.89
N LYS A 297 -20.55 -1.33 3.86
CA LYS A 297 -19.92 -1.92 5.05
C LYS A 297 -19.34 -0.86 5.98
N VAL A 298 -18.64 0.11 5.43
CA VAL A 298 -18.01 1.19 6.21
C VAL A 298 -19.05 2.14 6.83
N THR A 299 -20.19 2.31 6.18
CA THR A 299 -21.19 3.32 6.58
C THR A 299 -22.47 2.66 7.14
N ILE A 300 -23.36 2.17 6.29
CA ILE A 300 -24.71 1.76 6.65
C ILE A 300 -24.73 0.55 7.59
N ASP A 301 -23.89 -0.45 7.30
CA ASP A 301 -23.79 -1.66 8.14
C ASP A 301 -23.07 -1.37 9.47
N SER A 302 -22.27 -0.31 9.54
CA SER A 302 -21.52 0.10 10.74
C SER A 302 -22.29 1.06 11.65
N ILE A 303 -23.50 1.51 11.31
CA ILE A 303 -24.30 2.39 12.19
C ILE A 303 -24.51 1.73 13.55
N ASN A 304 -24.16 2.43 14.63
CA ASN A 304 -24.36 1.95 16.00
C ASN A 304 -25.82 2.05 16.41
N VAL A 305 -26.62 1.10 15.91
CA VAL A 305 -28.08 1.02 16.11
C VAL A 305 -28.46 1.10 17.60
N LYS A 306 -27.71 0.40 18.46
CA LYS A 306 -28.04 0.34 19.91
C LYS A 306 -27.86 1.70 20.58
N SER A 307 -26.71 2.32 20.41
CA SER A 307 -26.41 3.62 21.04
C SER A 307 -27.24 4.74 20.43
N LEU A 308 -27.45 4.72 19.11
CA LEU A 308 -28.25 5.71 18.41
C LEU A 308 -29.73 5.64 18.84
N ARG A 309 -30.31 4.45 18.95
CA ARG A 309 -31.67 4.23 19.46
C ARG A 309 -31.85 4.81 20.86
N ASN A 310 -30.93 4.51 21.76
CA ASN A 310 -30.94 5.03 23.12
C ASN A 310 -30.80 6.56 23.17
N HIS A 311 -29.89 7.11 22.36
CA HIS A 311 -29.68 8.55 22.27
C HIS A 311 -30.95 9.29 21.79
N LEU A 312 -31.64 8.72 20.81
CA LEU A 312 -32.87 9.29 20.24
C LEU A 312 -34.13 8.96 21.07
N LYS A 313 -34.03 8.04 22.05
CA LYS A 313 -35.16 7.52 22.83
C LYS A 313 -36.26 6.87 21.96
N VAL A 314 -35.86 6.23 20.86
CA VAL A 314 -36.78 5.50 19.95
C VAL A 314 -37.11 4.15 20.55
N THR A 315 -38.40 3.92 20.86
CA THR A 315 -38.91 2.67 21.47
C THR A 315 -39.32 1.64 20.42
N ASP A 316 -39.68 2.07 19.22
CA ASP A 316 -40.10 1.17 18.14
C ASP A 316 -38.92 0.36 17.61
N ALA A 317 -38.94 -0.94 17.89
CA ALA A 317 -37.90 -1.88 17.47
C ALA A 317 -37.90 -2.18 15.94
N SER A 318 -38.95 -1.85 15.21
CA SER A 318 -39.06 -2.03 13.77
C SER A 318 -38.17 -1.03 13.00
N ILE A 319 -37.85 0.11 13.57
CA ILE A 319 -36.99 1.15 12.97
C ILE A 319 -35.53 0.65 13.00
N LYS A 320 -34.95 0.45 11.81
CA LYS A 320 -33.57 -0.08 11.63
C LYS A 320 -32.58 1.05 11.39
N SER A 321 -31.34 0.72 11.05
CA SER A 321 -30.17 1.64 10.93
C SER A 321 -30.50 2.94 10.18
N ILE A 322 -30.99 2.86 8.94
CA ILE A 322 -31.29 4.06 8.12
C ILE A 322 -32.47 4.84 8.70
N GLY A 323 -33.48 4.20 9.23
CA GLY A 323 -34.60 4.90 9.90
C GLY A 323 -34.18 5.61 11.18
N LEU A 324 -33.19 5.12 11.92
CA LEU A 324 -32.60 5.81 13.06
C LEU A 324 -31.76 7.02 12.60
N MET A 325 -31.05 6.92 11.48
CA MET A 325 -30.36 8.07 10.89
C MET A 325 -31.33 9.14 10.39
N GLU A 326 -32.48 8.74 9.81
CA GLU A 326 -33.59 9.63 9.48
C GLU A 326 -34.06 10.39 10.73
N SER A 327 -34.36 9.67 11.82
CA SER A 327 -34.75 10.26 13.10
C SER A 327 -33.69 11.18 13.70
N LEU A 328 -32.39 10.89 13.47
CA LEU A 328 -31.30 11.78 13.89
C LEU A 328 -31.32 13.08 13.10
N LEU A 329 -31.41 13.01 11.77
CA LEU A 329 -31.44 14.18 10.88
C LEU A 329 -32.68 15.05 11.16
N ASP A 330 -33.82 14.44 11.39
CA ASP A 330 -35.06 15.15 11.77
C ASP A 330 -34.89 15.85 13.12
N ARG A 331 -34.30 15.20 14.10
CA ARG A 331 -33.99 15.81 15.40
C ARG A 331 -33.00 16.95 15.28
N LEU A 332 -32.08 16.91 14.34
CA LEU A 332 -31.14 17.98 14.02
C LEU A 332 -31.78 19.10 13.16
N HIS A 333 -33.02 18.93 12.73
CA HIS A 333 -33.74 19.83 11.83
C HIS A 333 -33.06 20.01 10.47
N SER A 334 -32.46 18.94 9.92
CA SER A 334 -31.81 18.98 8.61
C SER A 334 -32.85 19.25 7.51
N PRO A 335 -32.68 20.28 6.67
CA PRO A 335 -33.52 20.48 5.50
C PRO A 335 -33.29 19.42 4.42
N ASN A 336 -32.22 18.64 4.55
CA ASN A 336 -31.77 17.64 3.56
C ASN A 336 -32.11 16.21 3.96
N THR A 337 -32.90 15.97 5.04
CA THR A 337 -33.21 14.63 5.58
C THR A 337 -33.68 13.68 4.47
N SER A 338 -34.67 14.07 3.68
CA SER A 338 -35.24 13.24 2.61
C SER A 338 -34.22 12.82 1.57
N THR A 339 -33.38 13.74 1.12
CA THR A 339 -32.33 13.51 0.12
C THR A 339 -31.27 12.55 0.65
N LEU A 340 -30.77 12.79 1.87
CA LEU A 340 -29.73 11.99 2.51
C LEU A 340 -30.20 10.56 2.85
N VAL A 341 -31.44 10.43 3.30
CA VAL A 341 -32.05 9.12 3.55
C VAL A 341 -32.25 8.35 2.25
N SER A 342 -32.70 9.03 1.17
CA SER A 342 -32.84 8.41 -0.15
C SER A 342 -31.50 7.92 -0.69
N LEU A 343 -30.40 8.69 -0.48
CA LEU A 343 -29.05 8.25 -0.83
C LEU A 343 -28.67 6.98 -0.08
N MET A 344 -28.79 6.94 1.24
CA MET A 344 -28.46 5.76 2.05
C MET A 344 -29.28 4.52 1.65
N ARG A 345 -30.58 4.68 1.44
CA ARG A 345 -31.46 3.60 0.97
C ARG A 345 -31.07 3.13 -0.42
N GLY A 346 -30.65 4.05 -1.28
CA GLY A 346 -30.16 3.74 -2.62
C GLY A 346 -28.89 2.92 -2.59
N ILE A 347 -27.87 3.34 -1.83
CA ILE A 347 -26.61 2.60 -1.66
C ILE A 347 -26.89 1.18 -1.13
N GLN A 348 -27.72 1.05 -0.11
CA GLN A 348 -28.11 -0.26 0.46
C GLN A 348 -28.85 -1.14 -0.55
N SER A 349 -29.69 -0.54 -1.39
CA SER A 349 -30.46 -1.24 -2.41
C SER A 349 -29.58 -1.73 -3.55
N VAL A 350 -28.65 -0.92 -4.04
CA VAL A 350 -27.65 -1.34 -5.05
C VAL A 350 -26.83 -2.51 -4.53
N ARG A 351 -26.34 -2.44 -3.29
CA ARG A 351 -25.62 -3.54 -2.65
C ARG A 351 -26.45 -4.81 -2.57
N SER A 352 -27.71 -4.72 -2.19
CA SER A 352 -28.56 -5.91 -2.00
C SER A 352 -29.00 -6.54 -3.33
N THR A 353 -29.30 -5.74 -4.34
CA THR A 353 -29.80 -6.22 -5.64
C THR A 353 -28.68 -6.52 -6.65
N GLY A 354 -27.52 -5.85 -6.52
CA GLY A 354 -26.41 -5.97 -7.48
C GLY A 354 -25.30 -6.91 -7.03
N VAL A 355 -24.95 -6.90 -5.74
CA VAL A 355 -23.80 -7.65 -5.22
C VAL A 355 -24.23 -8.96 -4.57
N ALA A 356 -25.34 -8.97 -3.82
CA ALA A 356 -25.77 -10.12 -3.06
C ALA A 356 -26.64 -11.09 -3.87
N HIS A 357 -27.26 -10.64 -4.96
CA HIS A 357 -28.16 -11.40 -5.79
C HIS A 357 -27.87 -11.24 -7.28
N ARG A 358 -28.40 -12.15 -8.10
CA ARG A 358 -28.32 -12.02 -9.57
C ARG A 358 -29.06 -10.75 -10.00
N LYS A 359 -28.37 -9.92 -10.80
CA LYS A 359 -28.91 -8.67 -11.33
C LYS A 359 -30.19 -8.93 -12.16
N GLY A 360 -31.27 -8.26 -11.83
CA GLY A 360 -32.56 -8.37 -12.47
C GLY A 360 -33.27 -7.02 -12.52
N THR A 361 -34.58 -7.05 -12.78
CA THR A 361 -35.42 -5.84 -12.90
C THR A 361 -35.36 -4.92 -11.67
N ASP A 362 -35.15 -5.43 -10.49
CA ASP A 362 -35.08 -4.62 -9.27
C ASP A 362 -33.74 -3.88 -9.15
N TYR A 363 -32.64 -4.44 -9.69
CA TYR A 363 -31.38 -3.76 -9.84
C TYR A 363 -31.53 -2.56 -10.78
N GLU A 364 -32.08 -2.77 -11.97
CA GLU A 364 -32.30 -1.70 -12.96
C GLU A 364 -33.20 -0.57 -12.43
N LYS A 365 -34.28 -0.91 -11.71
CA LYS A 365 -35.11 0.08 -11.02
C LYS A 365 -34.33 0.88 -9.97
N THR A 366 -33.42 0.22 -9.24
CA THR A 366 -32.59 0.89 -8.23
C THR A 366 -31.62 1.84 -8.86
N MET A 367 -30.93 1.40 -9.91
CA MET A 367 -29.99 2.23 -10.67
C MET A 367 -30.69 3.46 -11.26
N SER A 368 -31.88 3.27 -11.83
CA SER A 368 -32.71 4.37 -12.38
C SER A 368 -33.15 5.36 -11.29
N LYS A 369 -33.54 4.88 -10.08
CA LYS A 369 -33.93 5.77 -8.96
C LYS A 369 -32.77 6.63 -8.45
N LEU A 370 -31.54 6.12 -8.52
CA LEU A 370 -30.34 6.85 -8.16
C LEU A 370 -29.78 7.68 -9.31
N ASN A 371 -30.42 7.66 -10.49
CA ASN A 371 -29.93 8.26 -11.73
C ASN A 371 -28.49 7.82 -12.10
N ILE A 372 -28.12 6.59 -11.77
CA ILE A 372 -26.79 6.07 -12.07
C ILE A 372 -26.67 5.78 -13.57
N ASN A 373 -25.70 6.44 -14.19
CA ASN A 373 -25.37 6.20 -15.59
C ASN A 373 -24.45 5.00 -15.73
N HIS A 374 -24.90 3.97 -16.43
CA HIS A 374 -24.13 2.75 -16.70
C HIS A 374 -22.89 2.99 -17.57
N ASP A 375 -22.82 4.10 -18.29
CA ASP A 375 -21.66 4.45 -19.13
C ASP A 375 -20.54 5.14 -18.37
N ASP A 376 -20.79 5.57 -17.11
CA ASP A 376 -19.79 6.31 -16.30
C ASP A 376 -19.86 5.96 -14.81
N TYR A 377 -19.64 4.69 -14.50
CA TYR A 377 -19.62 4.20 -13.11
C TYR A 377 -18.60 4.91 -12.22
N GLN A 378 -17.49 5.38 -12.78
CA GLN A 378 -16.46 6.11 -12.01
C GLN A 378 -17.04 7.39 -11.42
N ARG A 379 -17.66 8.21 -12.27
CA ARG A 379 -18.30 9.45 -11.84
C ARG A 379 -19.43 9.19 -10.85
N GLU A 380 -20.27 8.21 -11.16
CA GLU A 380 -21.41 7.88 -10.32
C GLU A 380 -20.99 7.42 -8.93
N PHE A 381 -19.95 6.59 -8.82
CA PHE A 381 -19.43 6.19 -7.53
C PHE A 381 -18.82 7.37 -6.75
N ASP A 382 -18.09 8.25 -7.42
CA ASP A 382 -17.57 9.48 -6.82
C ASP A 382 -18.70 10.37 -6.28
N GLN A 383 -19.87 10.44 -6.95
CA GLN A 383 -21.04 11.15 -6.44
C GLN A 383 -21.64 10.48 -5.19
N LEU A 384 -21.64 9.13 -5.10
CA LEU A 384 -22.04 8.43 -3.87
C LEU A 384 -21.11 8.77 -2.71
N LEU A 385 -19.79 8.80 -2.92
CA LEU A 385 -18.82 9.21 -1.91
C LEU A 385 -19.06 10.66 -1.45
N LEU A 386 -19.25 11.59 -2.38
CA LEU A 386 -19.50 13.00 -2.06
C LEU A 386 -20.84 13.20 -1.35
N GLY A 387 -21.86 12.43 -1.70
CA GLY A 387 -23.13 12.44 -0.98
C GLY A 387 -22.99 12.01 0.48
N MET A 388 -22.15 11.02 0.74
CA MET A 388 -21.84 10.60 2.12
C MET A 388 -20.98 11.63 2.85
N VAL A 389 -20.04 12.32 2.16
CA VAL A 389 -19.30 13.47 2.72
C VAL A 389 -20.27 14.55 3.20
N PHE A 390 -21.25 14.88 2.34
CA PHE A 390 -22.27 15.86 2.69
C PHE A 390 -23.10 15.44 3.91
N LEU A 391 -23.48 14.17 4.04
CA LEU A 391 -24.14 13.64 5.23
C LEU A 391 -23.29 13.87 6.50
N PHE A 392 -21.98 13.59 6.44
CA PHE A 392 -21.09 13.74 7.58
C PHE A 392 -20.94 15.21 8.00
N GLU A 393 -20.80 16.11 7.03
CA GLU A 393 -20.70 17.55 7.25
C GLU A 393 -21.98 18.13 7.84
N GLU A 394 -23.15 17.71 7.32
CA GLU A 394 -24.46 18.15 7.78
C GLU A 394 -24.69 17.74 9.23
N ILE A 395 -24.38 16.48 9.60
CA ILE A 395 -24.49 16.02 10.99
C ILE A 395 -23.60 16.87 11.92
N MET A 396 -22.32 17.07 11.58
CA MET A 396 -21.39 17.81 12.43
C MET A 396 -21.82 19.27 12.59
N ARG A 397 -22.23 19.91 11.48
CA ARG A 397 -22.63 21.31 11.47
C ARG A 397 -23.90 21.57 12.35
N LEU A 398 -24.97 20.82 12.09
CA LEU A 398 -26.24 20.99 12.78
C LEU A 398 -26.15 20.60 14.27
N ASP A 399 -25.36 19.57 14.58
CA ASP A 399 -25.17 19.15 15.97
C ASP A 399 -24.35 20.20 16.77
N ALA A 400 -23.38 20.84 16.14
CA ALA A 400 -22.62 21.94 16.75
C ALA A 400 -23.52 23.18 17.03
N GLU A 401 -24.29 23.64 16.03
CA GLU A 401 -25.23 24.76 16.15
C GLU A 401 -26.22 24.54 17.31
N LYS A 402 -26.77 23.34 17.45
CA LYS A 402 -27.68 22.97 18.53
C LYS A 402 -27.03 22.94 19.92
N GLY A 403 -25.72 22.78 19.98
CA GLY A 403 -24.93 22.84 21.20
C GLY A 403 -24.77 24.28 21.72
N ASP A 404 -24.55 25.19 20.80
CA ASP A 404 -24.33 26.60 21.11
C ASP A 404 -25.61 27.29 21.58
N GLU A 405 -26.77 26.99 20.96
CA GLU A 405 -28.08 27.48 21.41
C GLU A 405 -28.43 27.10 22.87
N LYS A 406 -28.00 25.92 23.33
CA LYS A 406 -28.21 25.48 24.72
C LYS A 406 -27.30 26.21 25.72
N THR A 407 -26.13 26.65 25.27
CA THR A 407 -25.17 27.35 26.12
C THR A 407 -25.59 28.81 26.32
N GLU A 408 -26.10 29.47 25.27
CA GLU A 408 -26.63 30.82 25.35
C GLU A 408 -27.93 30.91 26.21
N SER A 409 -28.85 29.94 26.04
CA SER A 409 -30.08 29.90 26.82
C SER A 409 -29.88 29.62 28.32
N THR A 410 -28.70 29.11 28.70
CA THR A 410 -28.36 28.87 30.12
C THR A 410 -27.70 30.06 30.76
N THR A 411 -27.04 30.92 29.98
CA THR A 411 -26.38 32.14 30.46
C THR A 411 -27.41 33.27 30.71
N ASP A 412 -28.45 33.32 29.87
CA ASP A 412 -29.56 34.30 30.04
C ASP A 412 -30.50 34.00 31.23
N LYS A 413 -30.41 32.83 31.86
CA LYS A 413 -31.20 32.46 33.04
C LYS A 413 -30.45 32.68 34.36
N GLN A 414 -29.22 33.18 34.32
CA GLN A 414 -28.40 33.48 35.51
C GLN A 414 -28.09 34.98 35.66
N LEU A 415 -28.72 35.86 34.86
CA LEU A 415 -28.76 37.29 35.03
C LEU A 415 -30.17 37.71 35.47
#